data_bfeaa0173219fb2c0e6d03baf0c394e1
#
_entry.id   bfeaa0173219fb2c0e6d03baf0c394e1
#
_cell.length_a   1.000
_cell.length_b   1.000
_cell.length_c   1.000
_cell.angle_alpha   90.00
_cell.angle_beta   90.00
_cell.angle_gamma   90.00
#
_symmetry.space_group_name_H-M   'P 1'
#
loop_
_entity.id
_entity.type
_entity.pdbx_description
1 polymer ?
#
loop_
_entity_poly.entity_id
_entity_poly.type
_entity_poly.pdbx_seq_one_letter_code
_entity_poly.pdbx_strand_id
1 'polypeptide(L)'
;MATAKVLLLDIGNRQLKTKLGDDRNAFDWHDAVALNSFEAYLRVSNFDILVYACSAPQAEAQVLDVINTYPSKKILAEHIALEIVSTNTGIDRLLTVFAASKIASTPVIVIDFGTAFTVDVVDAQNHFRGGAIGLGLGSQLSALAQAAPHLAPPSESNEIIPASTEAAVFDGTYRALAFAVRGLVEHYQVAGVENAAVFVCGGDAHRMHSLLPDYRFEDQLLFDGMQRVAADNWL
;
A
#
# COMPACT_ATOMS: atom_id res chain seq x y z
N MET A 1 29.67 15.29 3.81
CA MET A 1 29.07 14.68 4.99
C MET A 1 28.47 13.35 4.56
N ALA A 2 28.64 12.27 5.30
CA ALA A 2 27.96 11.01 4.97
C ALA A 2 26.46 11.22 5.14
N THR A 3 25.66 10.80 4.17
CA THR A 3 24.18 10.81 4.28
C THR A 3 23.75 9.83 5.35
N ALA A 4 22.87 10.26 6.27
CA ALA A 4 22.35 9.41 7.33
C ALA A 4 21.66 8.17 6.71
N LYS A 5 21.95 6.99 7.29
CA LYS A 5 21.30 5.74 6.92
C LYS A 5 19.94 5.64 7.61
N VAL A 6 18.90 5.64 6.84
CA VAL A 6 17.52 5.60 7.34
C VAL A 6 16.94 4.21 7.17
N LEU A 7 16.50 3.61 8.28
CA LEU A 7 15.63 2.44 8.24
C LEU A 7 14.18 2.92 8.18
N LEU A 8 13.46 2.58 7.14
CA LEU A 8 12.03 2.83 7.01
C LEU A 8 11.26 1.60 7.53
N LEU A 9 10.22 1.83 8.32
CA LEU A 9 9.35 0.78 8.87
C LEU A 9 7.88 1.14 8.64
N ASP A 10 7.20 0.34 7.83
CA ASP A 10 5.73 0.35 7.68
C ASP A 10 5.11 -0.65 8.65
N ILE A 11 4.30 -0.16 9.59
CA ILE A 11 3.53 -0.97 10.54
C ILE A 11 2.12 -1.12 10.01
N GLY A 12 1.92 -2.15 9.17
CA GLY A 12 0.65 -2.46 8.54
C GLY A 12 -0.19 -3.49 9.30
N ASN A 13 -1.44 -3.66 8.87
CA ASN A 13 -2.41 -4.55 9.52
C ASN A 13 -2.02 -6.02 9.55
N ARG A 14 -1.18 -6.48 8.63
CA ARG A 14 -0.74 -7.87 8.53
C ARG A 14 0.74 -8.05 8.80
N GLN A 15 1.55 -7.10 8.38
CA GLN A 15 3.01 -7.24 8.39
C GLN A 15 3.68 -5.94 8.79
N LEU A 16 4.84 -6.09 9.44
CA LEU A 16 5.86 -5.07 9.57
C LEU A 16 6.75 -5.17 8.32
N LYS A 17 6.86 -4.10 7.55
CA LYS A 17 7.72 -4.07 6.36
C LYS A 17 8.85 -3.07 6.58
N THR A 18 10.08 -3.47 6.26
CA THR A 18 11.25 -2.61 6.40
C THR A 18 11.94 -2.36 5.07
N LYS A 19 12.58 -1.19 4.95
CA LYS A 19 13.49 -0.84 3.86
C LYS A 19 14.71 -0.13 4.41
N LEU A 20 15.91 -0.66 4.13
CA LEU A 20 17.20 -0.05 4.44
C LEU A 20 18.07 -0.07 3.17
N GLY A 21 18.18 1.06 2.50
CA GLY A 21 18.76 1.10 1.14
C GLY A 21 17.92 0.24 0.18
N ASP A 22 18.53 -0.77 -0.41
CA ASP A 22 17.85 -1.73 -1.32
C ASP A 22 17.32 -2.97 -0.58
N ASP A 23 17.73 -3.18 0.68
CA ASP A 23 17.29 -4.31 1.49
C ASP A 23 15.87 -4.11 1.99
N ARG A 24 15.04 -5.15 1.83
CA ARG A 24 13.62 -5.17 2.21
C ARG A 24 13.26 -6.46 2.90
N ASN A 25 12.51 -6.32 3.99
CA ASN A 25 12.02 -7.46 4.74
C ASN A 25 10.56 -7.24 5.12
N ALA A 26 9.85 -8.35 5.37
CA ALA A 26 8.48 -8.35 5.87
C ALA A 26 8.35 -9.40 6.97
N PHE A 27 7.69 -9.02 8.07
CA PHE A 27 7.51 -9.86 9.25
C PHE A 27 6.03 -9.89 9.61
N ASP A 28 5.44 -11.08 9.75
CA ASP A 28 4.07 -11.22 10.23
C ASP A 28 4.05 -10.96 11.75
N TRP A 29 3.47 -9.88 12.17
CA TRP A 29 3.43 -9.51 13.59
C TRP A 29 2.45 -10.35 14.43
N HIS A 30 1.63 -11.20 13.81
CA HIS A 30 0.81 -12.19 14.51
C HIS A 30 1.61 -13.47 14.85
N ASP A 31 2.80 -13.64 14.28
CA ASP A 31 3.70 -14.77 14.55
C ASP A 31 4.84 -14.34 15.46
N ALA A 32 4.92 -14.95 16.64
CA ALA A 32 5.97 -14.66 17.63
C ALA A 32 7.39 -14.93 17.10
N VAL A 33 7.57 -15.91 16.21
CA VAL A 33 8.88 -16.20 15.59
C VAL A 33 9.28 -15.08 14.64
N ALA A 34 8.32 -14.58 13.86
CA ALA A 34 8.56 -13.47 12.94
C ALA A 34 8.82 -12.16 13.71
N LEU A 35 8.16 -11.90 14.85
CA LEU A 35 8.48 -10.78 15.72
C LEU A 35 9.90 -10.86 16.29
N ASN A 36 10.31 -12.02 16.80
CA ASN A 36 11.69 -12.23 17.26
C ASN A 36 12.72 -12.01 16.12
N SER A 37 12.36 -12.40 14.90
CA SER A 37 13.19 -12.19 13.71
C SER A 37 13.28 -10.70 13.35
N PHE A 38 12.20 -9.94 13.49
CA PHE A 38 12.20 -8.48 13.34
C PHE A 38 13.13 -7.81 14.35
N GLU A 39 13.04 -8.16 15.63
CA GLU A 39 13.95 -7.63 16.67
C GLU A 39 15.42 -7.96 16.37
N ALA A 40 15.70 -9.22 15.97
CA ALA A 40 17.04 -9.63 15.59
C ALA A 40 17.56 -8.85 14.39
N TYR A 41 16.71 -8.62 13.39
CA TYR A 41 17.02 -7.78 12.23
C TYR A 41 17.40 -6.36 12.63
N LEU A 42 16.63 -5.71 13.50
CA LEU A 42 16.96 -4.36 13.99
C LEU A 42 18.32 -4.30 14.69
N ARG A 43 18.65 -5.31 15.51
CA ARG A 43 19.91 -5.37 16.27
C ARG A 43 21.16 -5.48 15.39
N VAL A 44 21.06 -6.14 14.23
CA VAL A 44 22.20 -6.33 13.32
C VAL A 44 22.25 -5.31 12.21
N SER A 45 21.17 -4.56 11.98
CA SER A 45 21.08 -3.55 10.94
C SER A 45 21.87 -2.29 11.31
N ASN A 46 22.62 -1.75 10.36
CA ASN A 46 23.42 -0.54 10.55
C ASN A 46 22.69 0.68 9.98
N PHE A 47 21.92 1.38 10.82
CA PHE A 47 21.22 2.62 10.50
C PHE A 47 21.42 3.68 11.58
N ASP A 48 21.26 4.94 11.22
CA ASP A 48 21.41 6.09 12.11
C ASP A 48 20.08 6.51 12.73
N ILE A 49 18.96 6.32 12.00
CA ILE A 49 17.61 6.68 12.42
C ILE A 49 16.58 5.69 11.85
N LEU A 50 15.58 5.37 12.66
CA LEU A 50 14.39 4.61 12.26
C LEU A 50 13.23 5.59 12.04
N VAL A 51 12.66 5.58 10.83
CA VAL A 51 11.47 6.38 10.50
C VAL A 51 10.32 5.43 10.22
N TYR A 52 9.20 5.59 10.94
CA TYR A 52 8.09 4.67 10.79
C TYR A 52 6.74 5.33 10.54
N ALA A 53 5.91 4.63 9.79
CA ALA A 53 4.49 4.92 9.58
C ALA A 53 3.66 3.79 10.19
N CYS A 54 2.47 4.10 10.69
CA CYS A 54 1.62 3.11 11.35
C CYS A 54 0.17 3.27 10.92
N SER A 55 -0.39 2.22 10.32
CA SER A 55 -1.83 2.06 10.04
C SER A 55 -2.49 1.01 10.94
N ALA A 56 -1.71 0.35 11.84
CA ALA A 56 -2.16 -0.72 12.72
C ALA A 56 -1.73 -0.49 14.19
N PRO A 57 -2.51 0.25 15.00
CA PRO A 57 -2.14 0.57 16.39
C PRO A 57 -1.87 -0.65 17.28
N GLN A 58 -2.53 -1.78 17.01
CA GLN A 58 -2.29 -3.02 17.76
C GLN A 58 -0.91 -3.61 17.47
N ALA A 59 -0.46 -3.56 16.21
CA ALA A 59 0.89 -3.97 15.84
C ALA A 59 1.94 -3.01 16.41
N GLU A 60 1.68 -1.69 16.37
CA GLU A 60 2.56 -0.69 16.95
C GLU A 60 2.80 -0.97 18.43
N ALA A 61 1.76 -1.25 19.21
CA ALA A 61 1.87 -1.53 20.63
C ALA A 61 2.79 -2.72 20.95
N GLN A 62 2.92 -3.71 20.05
CA GLN A 62 3.80 -4.87 20.25
C GLN A 62 5.27 -4.55 19.97
N VAL A 63 5.58 -3.58 19.14
CA VAL A 63 6.96 -3.29 18.71
C VAL A 63 7.49 -1.95 19.22
N LEU A 64 6.66 -1.16 19.88
CA LEU A 64 7.00 0.21 20.30
C LEU A 64 8.18 0.24 21.27
N ASP A 65 8.23 -0.69 22.23
CA ASP A 65 9.34 -0.76 23.21
C ASP A 65 10.68 -1.00 22.51
N VAL A 66 10.68 -1.87 21.48
CA VAL A 66 11.88 -2.14 20.69
C VAL A 66 12.25 -0.93 19.82
N ILE A 67 11.27 -0.31 19.15
CA ILE A 67 11.50 0.88 18.33
C ILE A 67 12.12 2.01 19.17
N ASN A 68 11.62 2.21 20.39
CA ASN A 68 12.08 3.27 21.31
C ASN A 68 13.51 3.06 21.83
N THR A 69 14.12 1.91 21.62
CA THR A 69 15.56 1.70 21.91
C THR A 69 16.48 2.35 20.89
N TYR A 70 15.94 2.82 19.75
CA TYR A 70 16.66 3.47 18.66
C TYR A 70 16.25 4.93 18.51
N PRO A 71 17.13 5.80 17.95
CA PRO A 71 16.68 7.10 17.46
C PRO A 71 15.54 6.91 16.45
N SER A 72 14.33 7.34 16.80
CA SER A 72 13.16 7.05 15.94
C SER A 72 12.27 8.26 15.73
N LYS A 73 11.58 8.30 14.58
CA LYS A 73 10.58 9.30 14.21
C LYS A 73 9.35 8.63 13.64
N LYS A 74 8.19 8.99 14.17
CA LYS A 74 6.88 8.57 13.62
C LYS A 74 6.42 9.59 12.57
N ILE A 75 6.05 9.10 11.40
CA ILE A 75 5.40 9.93 10.39
C ILE A 75 3.94 10.16 10.79
N LEU A 76 3.55 11.43 10.82
CA LEU A 76 2.18 11.89 11.03
C LEU A 76 1.72 12.66 9.78
N ALA A 77 0.42 12.87 9.65
CA ALA A 77 -0.17 13.56 8.51
C ALA A 77 0.41 14.99 8.32
N GLU A 78 0.71 15.68 9.41
CA GLU A 78 1.31 17.02 9.40
C GLU A 78 2.71 17.12 8.80
N HIS A 79 3.42 15.96 8.69
CA HIS A 79 4.75 15.89 8.06
C HIS A 79 4.66 15.77 6.53
N ILE A 80 3.46 15.53 5.98
CA ILE A 80 3.24 15.29 4.55
C ILE A 80 2.80 16.61 3.90
N ALA A 81 3.54 17.06 2.89
CA ALA A 81 3.26 18.32 2.17
C ALA A 81 2.11 18.13 1.15
N LEU A 82 0.93 17.80 1.67
CA LEU A 82 -0.36 17.73 0.97
C LEU A 82 -1.42 18.45 1.78
N GLU A 83 -2.34 19.14 1.14
CA GLU A 83 -3.56 19.58 1.79
C GLU A 83 -4.53 18.40 1.89
N ILE A 84 -4.91 18.04 3.12
CA ILE A 84 -5.75 16.86 3.39
C ILE A 84 -7.17 17.34 3.68
N VAL A 85 -8.07 17.12 2.72
CA VAL A 85 -9.49 17.52 2.84
C VAL A 85 -10.31 16.40 3.50
N SER A 86 -9.88 15.16 3.37
CA SER A 86 -10.56 14.00 3.97
C SER A 86 -10.25 13.88 5.47
N THR A 87 -11.13 13.22 6.21
CA THR A 87 -10.98 12.96 7.65
C THR A 87 -10.60 11.51 7.93
N ASN A 88 -9.83 11.28 9.00
CA ASN A 88 -9.47 9.93 9.49
C ASN A 88 -8.80 9.03 8.44
N THR A 89 -7.93 9.61 7.61
CA THR A 89 -7.22 8.85 6.57
C THR A 89 -6.02 8.13 7.14
N GLY A 90 -5.84 6.87 6.74
CA GLY A 90 -4.64 6.09 7.05
C GLY A 90 -3.37 6.75 6.49
N ILE A 91 -2.29 6.70 7.24
CA ILE A 91 -1.02 7.33 6.88
C ILE A 91 -0.41 6.70 5.62
N ASP A 92 -0.61 5.39 5.42
CA ASP A 92 -0.19 4.63 4.25
C ASP A 92 -0.78 5.21 2.96
N ARG A 93 -2.08 5.52 2.95
CA ARG A 93 -2.77 6.14 1.81
C ARG A 93 -2.20 7.52 1.48
N LEU A 94 -1.94 8.34 2.50
CA LEU A 94 -1.34 9.67 2.32
C LEU A 94 0.07 9.58 1.75
N LEU A 95 0.88 8.63 2.21
CA LEU A 95 2.25 8.45 1.75
C LEU A 95 2.32 7.98 0.30
N THR A 96 1.45 7.04 -0.12
CA THR A 96 1.44 6.54 -1.50
C THR A 96 1.02 7.63 -2.50
N VAL A 97 -0.03 8.40 -2.21
CA VAL A 97 -0.45 9.50 -3.09
C VAL A 97 0.54 10.66 -3.08
N PHE A 98 1.20 10.94 -1.95
CA PHE A 98 2.26 11.93 -1.86
C PHE A 98 3.44 11.54 -2.76
N ALA A 99 3.88 10.30 -2.72
CA ALA A 99 4.92 9.81 -3.62
C ALA A 99 4.51 9.94 -5.10
N ALA A 100 3.30 9.48 -5.44
CA ALA A 100 2.77 9.57 -6.80
C ALA A 100 2.73 11.02 -7.32
N SER A 101 2.32 11.99 -6.48
CA SER A 101 2.27 13.41 -6.82
C SER A 101 3.67 14.04 -7.04
N LYS A 102 4.74 13.36 -6.63
CA LYS A 102 6.13 13.78 -6.92
C LYS A 102 6.70 13.11 -8.17
N ILE A 103 6.08 12.04 -8.65
CA ILE A 103 6.49 11.34 -9.88
C ILE A 103 5.77 11.94 -11.10
N ALA A 104 4.49 12.28 -10.95
CA ALA A 104 3.69 12.91 -12.00
C ALA A 104 3.06 14.21 -11.50
N SER A 105 2.76 15.11 -12.44
CA SER A 105 1.96 16.30 -12.12
C SER A 105 0.55 15.87 -11.69
N THR A 106 -0.01 16.57 -10.69
CA THR A 106 -1.40 16.37 -10.28
C THR A 106 -2.37 16.85 -11.39
N PRO A 107 -3.54 16.24 -11.54
CA PRO A 107 -4.12 15.26 -10.62
C PRO A 107 -3.51 13.85 -10.76
N VAL A 108 -3.53 13.08 -9.67
CA VAL A 108 -3.11 11.68 -9.66
C VAL A 108 -4.14 10.80 -8.96
N ILE A 109 -4.26 9.56 -9.40
CA ILE A 109 -5.05 8.51 -8.73
C ILE A 109 -4.10 7.38 -8.38
N VAL A 110 -4.17 6.88 -7.16
CA VAL A 110 -3.38 5.72 -6.72
C VAL A 110 -4.31 4.58 -6.35
N ILE A 111 -4.06 3.41 -6.93
CA ILE A 111 -4.71 2.15 -6.58
C ILE A 111 -3.70 1.34 -5.78
N ASP A 112 -4.01 1.03 -4.53
CA ASP A 112 -3.19 0.14 -3.69
C ASP A 112 -3.91 -1.20 -3.51
N PHE A 113 -3.28 -2.30 -3.91
CA PHE A 113 -3.78 -3.66 -3.73
C PHE A 113 -3.09 -4.31 -2.52
N GLY A 114 -3.55 -3.97 -1.32
CA GLY A 114 -3.13 -4.56 -0.05
C GLY A 114 -4.15 -5.53 0.54
N THR A 115 -4.18 -5.64 1.88
CA THR A 115 -5.23 -6.36 2.64
C THR A 115 -6.63 -5.79 2.35
N ALA A 116 -6.74 -4.48 2.27
CA ALA A 116 -7.80 -3.76 1.58
C ALA A 116 -7.24 -3.24 0.24
N PHE A 117 -8.09 -3.08 -0.79
CA PHE A 117 -7.71 -2.21 -1.88
C PHE A 117 -8.17 -0.79 -1.58
N THR A 118 -7.43 0.20 -2.06
CA THR A 118 -7.86 1.59 -2.05
C THR A 118 -7.76 2.20 -3.45
N VAL A 119 -8.57 3.24 -3.70
CA VAL A 119 -8.45 4.08 -4.90
C VAL A 119 -8.48 5.52 -4.41
N ASP A 120 -7.34 6.16 -4.38
CA ASP A 120 -7.11 7.45 -3.73
C ASP A 120 -6.82 8.56 -4.72
N VAL A 121 -7.33 9.76 -4.44
CA VAL A 121 -7.30 10.90 -5.38
C VAL A 121 -6.57 12.09 -4.77
N VAL A 122 -5.64 12.65 -5.55
CA VAL A 122 -5.10 14.00 -5.36
C VAL A 122 -5.53 14.85 -6.56
N ASP A 123 -6.17 15.98 -6.29
CA ASP A 123 -6.67 16.88 -7.34
C ASP A 123 -5.57 17.80 -7.93
N ALA A 124 -5.93 18.58 -8.94
CA ALA A 124 -5.00 19.48 -9.62
C ALA A 124 -4.43 20.59 -8.70
N GLN A 125 -5.06 20.86 -7.58
CA GLN A 125 -4.60 21.81 -6.56
C GLN A 125 -3.70 21.16 -5.51
N ASN A 126 -3.34 19.88 -5.69
CA ASN A 126 -2.55 19.07 -4.76
C ASN A 126 -3.27 18.80 -3.42
N HIS A 127 -4.61 18.69 -3.46
CA HIS A 127 -5.40 18.34 -2.28
C HIS A 127 -5.72 16.84 -2.31
N PHE A 128 -5.46 16.15 -1.21
CA PHE A 128 -5.94 14.78 -1.04
C PHE A 128 -7.45 14.80 -0.77
N ARG A 129 -8.22 14.29 -1.72
CA ARG A 129 -9.70 14.31 -1.70
C ARG A 129 -10.30 13.09 -1.00
N GLY A 130 -9.51 12.06 -0.70
CA GLY A 130 -9.99 10.77 -0.26
C GLY A 130 -10.14 9.80 -1.42
N GLY A 131 -11.07 8.85 -1.28
CA GLY A 131 -11.30 7.83 -2.31
C GLY A 131 -12.04 6.61 -1.75
N ALA A 132 -11.98 5.48 -2.45
CA ALA A 132 -12.66 4.24 -2.07
C ALA A 132 -11.74 3.30 -1.26
N ILE A 133 -12.35 2.48 -0.43
CA ILE A 133 -11.72 1.36 0.27
C ILE A 133 -12.61 0.13 0.10
N GLY A 134 -12.01 -1.01 -0.22
CA GLY A 134 -12.73 -2.27 -0.30
C GLY A 134 -11.84 -3.46 0.08
N LEU A 135 -12.39 -4.65 0.07
CA LEU A 135 -11.67 -5.87 0.45
C LEU A 135 -10.63 -6.23 -0.63
N GLY A 136 -9.34 -6.31 -0.26
CA GLY A 136 -8.26 -6.63 -1.20
C GLY A 136 -8.34 -8.06 -1.75
N LEU A 137 -7.64 -8.32 -2.85
CA LEU A 137 -7.73 -9.57 -3.62
C LEU A 137 -7.46 -10.82 -2.75
N GLY A 138 -6.35 -10.84 -2.02
CA GLY A 138 -6.02 -11.96 -1.13
C GLY A 138 -7.07 -12.18 -0.06
N SER A 139 -7.65 -11.11 0.49
CA SER A 139 -8.73 -11.18 1.47
C SER A 139 -10.04 -11.70 0.87
N GLN A 140 -10.40 -11.29 -0.37
CA GLN A 140 -11.55 -11.82 -1.10
C GLN A 140 -11.42 -13.34 -1.35
N LEU A 141 -10.25 -13.78 -1.81
CA LEU A 141 -9.98 -15.20 -2.05
C LEU A 141 -10.07 -16.02 -0.76
N SER A 142 -9.52 -15.51 0.34
CA SER A 142 -9.60 -16.16 1.65
C SER A 142 -11.03 -16.24 2.16
N ALA A 143 -11.81 -15.18 2.02
CA ALA A 143 -13.22 -15.14 2.40
C ALA A 143 -14.06 -16.13 1.55
N LEU A 144 -13.80 -16.19 0.23
CA LEU A 144 -14.48 -17.14 -0.65
C LEU A 144 -14.14 -18.59 -0.30
N ALA A 145 -12.88 -18.90 -0.02
CA ALA A 145 -12.45 -20.23 0.40
C ALA A 145 -13.09 -20.67 1.72
N GLN A 146 -13.32 -19.75 2.66
CA GLN A 146 -14.03 -20.02 3.90
C GLN A 146 -15.53 -20.22 3.69
N ALA A 147 -16.17 -19.39 2.86
CA ALA A 147 -17.61 -19.43 2.62
C ALA A 147 -18.02 -20.60 1.72
N ALA A 148 -17.16 -21.00 0.79
CA ALA A 148 -17.43 -22.04 -0.22
C ALA A 148 -16.21 -22.96 -0.41
N PRO A 149 -15.84 -23.77 0.58
CA PRO A 149 -14.60 -24.57 0.58
C PRO A 149 -14.55 -25.66 -0.51
N HIS A 150 -15.68 -25.95 -1.16
CA HIS A 150 -15.75 -26.88 -2.28
C HIS A 150 -15.34 -26.27 -3.63
N LEU A 151 -15.20 -24.93 -3.71
CA LEU A 151 -14.75 -24.27 -4.93
C LEU A 151 -13.24 -24.48 -5.12
N ALA A 152 -12.87 -24.81 -6.34
CA ALA A 152 -11.46 -24.89 -6.70
C ALA A 152 -10.79 -23.50 -6.68
N PRO A 153 -9.47 -23.44 -6.42
CA PRO A 153 -8.72 -22.19 -6.54
C PRO A 153 -8.87 -21.56 -7.94
N PRO A 154 -8.78 -20.23 -8.07
CA PRO A 154 -8.90 -19.56 -9.36
C PRO A 154 -7.79 -19.98 -10.33
N SER A 155 -8.14 -20.16 -11.59
CA SER A 155 -7.21 -20.34 -12.70
C SER A 155 -7.41 -19.22 -13.73
N GLU A 156 -6.32 -18.58 -14.14
CA GLU A 156 -6.38 -17.52 -15.15
C GLU A 156 -7.00 -18.05 -16.44
N SER A 157 -7.94 -17.28 -16.99
CA SER A 157 -8.65 -17.62 -18.22
C SER A 157 -8.83 -16.38 -19.09
N ASN A 158 -8.67 -16.56 -20.40
CA ASN A 158 -8.96 -15.54 -21.40
C ASN A 158 -10.38 -15.68 -22.00
N GLU A 159 -11.20 -16.61 -21.49
CA GLU A 159 -12.58 -16.77 -21.92
C GLU A 159 -13.40 -15.53 -21.54
N ILE A 160 -14.24 -15.10 -22.47
CA ILE A 160 -15.18 -13.97 -22.21
C ILE A 160 -16.26 -14.40 -21.22
N ILE A 161 -16.72 -15.63 -21.36
CA ILE A 161 -17.68 -16.28 -20.45
C ILE A 161 -17.03 -17.56 -19.98
N PRO A 162 -16.60 -17.66 -18.70
CA PRO A 162 -15.92 -18.83 -18.19
C PRO A 162 -16.78 -20.09 -18.24
N ALA A 163 -16.21 -21.19 -18.73
CA ALA A 163 -16.90 -22.49 -18.82
C ALA A 163 -16.51 -23.45 -17.67
N SER A 164 -15.44 -23.17 -16.92
CA SER A 164 -15.05 -23.96 -15.74
C SER A 164 -15.24 -23.20 -14.44
N THR A 165 -15.33 -23.92 -13.31
CA THR A 165 -15.47 -23.30 -11.97
C THR A 165 -14.24 -22.48 -11.63
N GLU A 166 -13.05 -22.94 -11.93
CA GLU A 166 -11.77 -22.25 -11.67
C GLU A 166 -11.68 -20.92 -12.42
N ALA A 167 -12.06 -20.93 -13.70
CA ALA A 167 -12.13 -19.73 -14.52
C ALA A 167 -13.24 -18.76 -14.04
N ALA A 168 -14.38 -19.29 -13.60
CA ALA A 168 -15.45 -18.48 -13.02
C ALA A 168 -15.05 -17.82 -11.70
N VAL A 169 -14.28 -18.51 -10.85
CA VAL A 169 -13.72 -17.92 -9.62
C VAL A 169 -12.71 -16.82 -9.95
N PHE A 170 -11.88 -17.02 -10.98
CA PHE A 170 -10.97 -15.97 -11.46
C PHE A 170 -11.73 -14.73 -11.93
N ASP A 171 -12.76 -14.90 -12.73
CA ASP A 171 -13.59 -13.80 -13.21
C ASP A 171 -14.27 -13.04 -12.05
N GLY A 172 -14.88 -13.79 -11.14
CA GLY A 172 -15.60 -13.22 -9.99
C GLY A 172 -14.72 -12.55 -8.93
N THR A 173 -13.40 -12.76 -8.97
CA THR A 173 -12.44 -12.16 -8.05
C THR A 173 -11.50 -11.19 -8.76
N TYR A 174 -10.58 -11.65 -9.57
CA TYR A 174 -9.56 -10.83 -10.23
C TYR A 174 -10.16 -9.84 -11.23
N ARG A 175 -10.94 -10.38 -12.20
CA ARG A 175 -11.49 -9.54 -13.27
C ARG A 175 -12.57 -8.59 -12.75
N ALA A 176 -13.43 -9.07 -11.83
CA ALA A 176 -14.41 -8.22 -11.17
C ALA A 176 -13.76 -7.08 -10.39
N LEU A 177 -12.66 -7.35 -9.66
CA LEU A 177 -11.91 -6.32 -8.96
C LEU A 177 -11.26 -5.32 -9.92
N ALA A 178 -10.67 -5.81 -11.04
CA ALA A 178 -10.13 -4.92 -12.08
C ALA A 178 -11.21 -4.00 -12.67
N PHE A 179 -12.41 -4.52 -12.95
CA PHE A 179 -13.54 -3.70 -13.42
C PHE A 179 -13.99 -2.70 -12.36
N ALA A 180 -14.06 -3.11 -11.10
CA ALA A 180 -14.43 -2.22 -10.01
C ALA A 180 -13.47 -1.03 -9.89
N VAL A 181 -12.16 -1.26 -9.90
CA VAL A 181 -11.18 -0.16 -9.78
C VAL A 181 -11.15 0.71 -11.04
N ARG A 182 -11.30 0.14 -12.25
CA ARG A 182 -11.46 0.93 -13.49
C ARG A 182 -12.69 1.83 -13.43
N GLY A 183 -13.83 1.29 -13.03
CA GLY A 183 -15.07 2.06 -12.89
C GLY A 183 -14.96 3.19 -11.86
N LEU A 184 -14.23 2.95 -10.73
CA LEU A 184 -13.94 4.01 -9.75
C LEU A 184 -13.03 5.09 -10.34
N VAL A 185 -11.98 4.71 -11.06
CA VAL A 185 -11.08 5.67 -11.76
C VAL A 185 -11.86 6.53 -12.73
N GLU A 186 -12.66 5.92 -13.61
CA GLU A 186 -13.51 6.64 -14.58
C GLU A 186 -14.50 7.58 -13.87
N HIS A 187 -15.14 7.09 -12.80
CA HIS A 187 -16.06 7.89 -12.00
C HIS A 187 -15.38 9.14 -11.41
N TYR A 188 -14.16 9.00 -10.86
CA TYR A 188 -13.43 10.12 -10.29
C TYR A 188 -12.90 11.08 -11.36
N GLN A 189 -12.45 10.55 -12.51
CA GLN A 189 -12.02 11.39 -13.62
C GLN A 189 -13.16 12.30 -14.11
N VAL A 190 -14.37 11.78 -14.26
CA VAL A 190 -15.57 12.57 -14.62
C VAL A 190 -15.97 13.56 -13.51
N ALA A 191 -15.68 13.21 -12.24
CA ALA A 191 -16.05 14.05 -11.09
C ALA A 191 -15.05 15.21 -10.81
N GLY A 192 -14.05 15.44 -11.67
CA GLY A 192 -13.19 16.63 -11.61
C GLY A 192 -11.69 16.36 -11.47
N VAL A 193 -11.23 15.13 -11.77
CA VAL A 193 -9.79 14.81 -11.88
C VAL A 193 -9.47 14.25 -13.27
N GLU A 194 -9.98 14.92 -14.30
CA GLU A 194 -9.75 14.58 -15.70
C GLU A 194 -8.25 14.44 -15.99
N ASN A 195 -7.90 13.42 -16.80
CA ASN A 195 -6.53 13.13 -17.19
C ASN A 195 -5.57 12.84 -16.03
N ALA A 196 -6.08 12.43 -14.88
CA ALA A 196 -5.24 12.01 -13.76
C ALA A 196 -4.30 10.88 -14.19
N ALA A 197 -3.03 10.98 -13.83
CA ALA A 197 -2.10 9.86 -13.96
C ALA A 197 -2.49 8.78 -12.94
N VAL A 198 -2.67 7.53 -13.40
CA VAL A 198 -3.12 6.42 -12.55
C VAL A 198 -1.93 5.52 -12.20
N PHE A 199 -1.67 5.38 -10.93
CA PHE A 199 -0.62 4.52 -10.39
C PHE A 199 -1.22 3.30 -9.70
N VAL A 200 -0.51 2.17 -9.76
CA VAL A 200 -0.89 0.91 -9.10
C VAL A 200 0.26 0.47 -8.22
N CYS A 201 -0.02 0.16 -6.96
CA CYS A 201 0.93 -0.36 -5.99
C CYS A 201 0.29 -1.42 -5.08
N GLY A 202 1.02 -1.87 -4.06
CA GLY A 202 0.54 -2.86 -3.09
C GLY A 202 1.03 -4.27 -3.34
N GLY A 203 0.91 -5.12 -2.32
CA GLY A 203 1.46 -6.48 -2.35
C GLY A 203 0.85 -7.40 -3.40
N ASP A 204 -0.44 -7.21 -3.73
CA ASP A 204 -1.14 -7.97 -4.76
C ASP A 204 -1.13 -7.28 -6.15
N ALA A 205 -0.49 -6.11 -6.30
CA ALA A 205 -0.46 -5.34 -7.56
C ALA A 205 0.06 -6.18 -8.74
N HIS A 206 1.13 -6.96 -8.54
CA HIS A 206 1.71 -7.81 -9.57
C HIS A 206 0.71 -8.79 -10.18
N ARG A 207 -0.29 -9.24 -9.41
CA ARG A 207 -1.36 -10.16 -9.83
C ARG A 207 -2.40 -9.49 -10.72
N MET A 208 -2.44 -8.17 -10.74
CA MET A 208 -3.40 -7.36 -11.50
C MET A 208 -2.80 -6.80 -12.80
N HIS A 209 -1.53 -7.04 -13.05
CA HIS A 209 -0.78 -6.41 -14.15
C HIS A 209 -1.39 -6.69 -15.54
N SER A 210 -1.78 -7.95 -15.81
CA SER A 210 -2.39 -8.32 -17.10
C SER A 210 -3.79 -7.73 -17.28
N LEU A 211 -4.49 -7.42 -16.20
CA LEU A 211 -5.85 -6.88 -16.19
C LEU A 211 -5.91 -5.35 -16.22
N LEU A 212 -4.80 -4.68 -15.89
CA LEU A 212 -4.69 -3.22 -15.82
C LEU A 212 -3.48 -2.68 -16.62
N PRO A 213 -3.30 -3.08 -17.91
CA PRO A 213 -2.09 -2.77 -18.67
C PRO A 213 -1.88 -1.27 -18.95
N ASP A 214 -2.96 -0.46 -18.87
CA ASP A 214 -2.92 0.97 -19.17
C ASP A 214 -2.47 1.83 -17.99
N TYR A 215 -2.31 1.23 -16.80
CA TYR A 215 -1.94 1.93 -15.58
C TYR A 215 -0.46 1.76 -15.26
N ARG A 216 0.10 2.72 -14.54
CA ARG A 216 1.52 2.72 -14.17
C ARG A 216 1.74 1.97 -12.86
N PHE A 217 2.49 0.86 -12.91
CA PHE A 217 2.83 0.07 -11.73
C PHE A 217 4.09 0.62 -11.07
N GLU A 218 3.99 0.96 -9.77
CA GLU A 218 5.06 1.52 -8.93
C GLU A 218 5.03 0.87 -7.55
N ASP A 219 5.76 -0.21 -7.38
CA ASP A 219 5.73 -1.05 -6.17
C ASP A 219 6.29 -0.36 -4.91
N GLN A 220 6.97 0.79 -5.08
CA GLN A 220 7.70 1.45 -4.00
C GLN A 220 7.04 2.69 -3.44
N LEU A 221 5.87 3.09 -3.93
CA LEU A 221 5.25 4.37 -3.57
C LEU A 221 5.19 4.63 -2.07
N LEU A 222 4.86 3.62 -1.26
CA LEU A 222 4.81 3.79 0.19
C LEU A 222 6.18 4.18 0.76
N PHE A 223 7.23 3.41 0.45
CA PHE A 223 8.56 3.68 0.96
C PHE A 223 9.18 4.93 0.35
N ASP A 224 8.88 5.25 -0.89
CA ASP A 224 9.33 6.49 -1.53
C ASP A 224 8.68 7.70 -0.88
N GLY A 225 7.40 7.61 -0.51
CA GLY A 225 6.70 8.61 0.29
C GLY A 225 7.35 8.78 1.67
N MET A 226 7.61 7.68 2.37
CA MET A 226 8.29 7.69 3.66
C MET A 226 9.69 8.31 3.57
N GLN A 227 10.48 7.92 2.57
CA GLN A 227 11.82 8.44 2.33
C GLN A 227 11.80 9.95 2.07
N ARG A 228 10.84 10.42 1.28
CA ARG A 228 10.68 11.84 0.99
C ARG A 228 10.29 12.61 2.25
N VAL A 229 9.32 12.14 3.02
CA VAL A 229 8.93 12.78 4.28
C VAL A 229 10.10 12.81 5.26
N ALA A 230 10.89 11.74 5.34
CA ALA A 230 12.08 11.71 6.19
C ALA A 230 13.10 12.77 5.78
N ALA A 231 13.34 12.89 4.46
CA ALA A 231 14.29 13.87 3.92
C ALA A 231 13.83 15.33 4.17
N ASP A 232 12.53 15.59 4.00
CA ASP A 232 11.96 16.94 4.11
C ASP A 232 11.88 17.42 5.58
N ASN A 233 11.85 16.50 6.58
CA ASN A 233 11.60 16.85 7.97
C ASN A 233 12.76 16.58 8.93
N TRP A 234 13.66 15.59 8.66
CA TRP A 234 14.62 15.12 9.68
C TRP A 234 16.04 14.84 9.17
N LEU A 235 16.32 14.93 7.87
CA LEU A 235 17.62 14.65 7.28
C LEU A 235 18.23 15.88 6.64
#